data_fc55be6671bdc2d55b81f9ae37e8de54
#
_entry.id   fc55be6671bdc2d55b81f9ae37e8de54
#
_cell.length_a   1.000
_cell.length_b   1.000
_cell.length_c   1.000
_cell.angle_alpha   90.00
_cell.angle_beta   90.00
_cell.angle_gamma   90.00
#
_symmetry.space_group_name_H-M   'P 1'
#
loop_
_entity.id
_entity.type
_entity.pdbx_description
1 polymer ?
#
loop_
_entity_poly.entity_id
_entity_poly.type
_entity_poly.pdbx_seq_one_letter_code
_entity_poly.pdbx_strand_id
1 'polypeptide(L)'
;MIDSNSFIEGIDDLDFEMIKLKLIDQQEGEGWSQEYADVVSGEYRKFLALTRAYSDLAIVPSEPVDTFWHNHILDTQKYAPDCEKVFGFFLHHFPYFGMRGEQDEANLNQSWANTIEVYVRHFGDPEPGFWDVGMRCPNCGRMGPYSLPRELAIATT
;
A
#
# COMPACT_ATOMS: atom_id res chain seq x y z
N MET A 1 0.77 23.36 5.10
CA MET A 1 -0.21 22.37 4.62
C MET A 1 0.10 22.09 3.17
N ILE A 2 0.50 20.89 2.85
CA ILE A 2 0.77 20.49 1.47
C ILE A 2 -0.60 20.36 0.81
N ASP A 3 -0.81 21.04 -0.30
CA ASP A 3 -2.04 20.93 -1.09
C ASP A 3 -2.25 19.46 -1.50
N SER A 4 -3.46 18.95 -1.35
CA SER A 4 -3.81 17.57 -1.68
C SER A 4 -3.43 17.19 -3.12
N ASN A 5 -3.45 18.14 -4.05
CA ASN A 5 -3.04 17.91 -5.42
C ASN A 5 -1.53 17.73 -5.56
N SER A 6 -0.73 18.49 -4.82
CA SER A 6 0.73 18.32 -4.85
C SER A 6 1.19 17.05 -4.13
N PHE A 7 0.37 16.55 -3.21
CA PHE A 7 0.67 15.34 -2.44
C PHE A 7 0.69 14.07 -3.31
N ILE A 8 -0.14 14.03 -4.35
CA ILE A 8 -0.24 12.90 -5.29
C ILE A 8 0.43 13.17 -6.64
N GLU A 9 1.13 14.31 -6.78
CA GLU A 9 1.80 14.69 -8.03
C GLU A 9 2.73 13.58 -8.53
N GLY A 10 2.60 13.25 -9.82
CA GLY A 10 3.36 12.16 -10.46
C GLY A 10 2.79 10.77 -10.21
N ILE A 11 1.99 10.59 -9.15
CA ILE A 11 1.31 9.33 -8.86
C ILE A 11 0.00 9.23 -9.65
N ASP A 12 -0.69 10.34 -9.80
CA ASP A 12 -1.93 10.44 -10.59
C ASP A 12 -1.71 10.17 -12.09
N ASP A 13 -0.47 10.36 -12.58
CA ASP A 13 -0.10 10.07 -13.96
C ASP A 13 0.16 8.58 -14.24
N LEU A 14 0.27 7.75 -13.22
CA LEU A 14 0.52 6.32 -13.40
C LEU A 14 -0.66 5.65 -14.12
N ASP A 15 -0.36 4.85 -15.13
CA ASP A 15 -1.36 4.10 -15.89
C ASP A 15 -1.59 2.73 -15.22
N PHE A 16 -2.78 2.50 -14.68
CA PHE A 16 -3.16 1.25 -14.03
C PHE A 16 -4.21 0.45 -14.81
N GLU A 17 -4.49 0.82 -16.07
CA GLU A 17 -5.58 0.21 -16.84
C GLU A 17 -5.39 -1.30 -17.02
N MET A 18 -4.17 -1.77 -17.32
CA MET A 18 -3.93 -3.20 -17.50
C MET A 18 -3.98 -3.96 -16.18
N ILE A 19 -3.58 -3.32 -15.09
CA ILE A 19 -3.70 -3.91 -13.74
C ILE A 19 -5.16 -4.08 -13.37
N LYS A 20 -5.99 -3.06 -13.61
CA LYS A 20 -7.44 -3.15 -13.37
C LYS A 20 -8.08 -4.23 -14.23
N LEU A 21 -7.70 -4.33 -15.51
CA LEU A 21 -8.19 -5.37 -16.39
C LEU A 21 -7.90 -6.77 -15.84
N LYS A 22 -6.69 -6.99 -15.35
CA LYS A 22 -6.30 -8.25 -14.71
C LYS A 22 -7.13 -8.54 -13.47
N LEU A 23 -7.35 -7.54 -12.60
CA LEU A 23 -8.11 -7.70 -11.36
C LEU A 23 -9.61 -7.98 -11.62
N ILE A 24 -10.15 -7.46 -12.69
CA ILE A 24 -11.54 -7.66 -13.10
C ILE A 24 -11.76 -9.06 -13.69
N ASP A 25 -10.76 -9.63 -14.32
CA ASP A 25 -10.85 -10.94 -14.95
C ASP A 25 -11.24 -12.02 -13.93
N GLN A 26 -12.24 -12.83 -14.25
CA GLN A 26 -12.79 -13.81 -13.32
C GLN A 26 -11.98 -15.11 -13.25
N GLN A 27 -11.16 -15.37 -14.26
CA GLN A 27 -10.32 -16.58 -14.30
C GLN A 27 -8.92 -16.33 -13.82
N GLU A 28 -8.31 -15.25 -14.30
CA GLU A 28 -6.91 -14.91 -14.04
C GLU A 28 -6.72 -13.87 -12.93
N GLY A 29 -7.80 -13.21 -12.50
CA GLY A 29 -7.78 -12.15 -11.50
C GLY A 29 -8.71 -12.44 -10.33
N GLU A 30 -9.18 -11.36 -9.71
CA GLU A 30 -10.02 -11.41 -8.52
C GLU A 30 -11.52 -11.39 -8.82
N GLY A 31 -11.90 -11.18 -10.08
CA GLY A 31 -13.30 -11.04 -10.46
C GLY A 31 -13.96 -9.76 -9.95
N TRP A 32 -13.18 -8.69 -9.74
CA TRP A 32 -13.69 -7.41 -9.27
C TRP A 32 -14.61 -6.75 -10.31
N SER A 33 -15.56 -5.94 -9.84
CA SER A 33 -16.28 -5.04 -10.75
C SER A 33 -15.37 -3.91 -11.21
N GLN A 34 -15.72 -3.28 -12.35
CA GLN A 34 -15.01 -2.10 -12.85
C GLN A 34 -15.01 -0.97 -11.79
N GLU A 35 -16.16 -0.72 -11.17
CA GLU A 35 -16.29 0.32 -10.14
C GLU A 35 -15.38 0.05 -8.94
N TYR A 36 -15.34 -1.19 -8.47
CA TYR A 36 -14.48 -1.56 -7.35
C TYR A 36 -13.01 -1.40 -7.69
N ALA A 37 -12.59 -1.86 -8.87
CA ALA A 37 -11.22 -1.71 -9.34
C ALA A 37 -10.81 -0.23 -9.45
N ASP A 38 -11.71 0.63 -9.94
CA ASP A 38 -11.48 2.07 -10.04
C ASP A 38 -11.27 2.70 -8.66
N VAL A 39 -12.13 2.37 -7.69
CA VAL A 39 -11.99 2.90 -6.33
C VAL A 39 -10.70 2.41 -5.67
N VAL A 40 -10.39 1.12 -5.76
CA VAL A 40 -9.17 0.57 -5.16
C VAL A 40 -7.92 1.16 -5.83
N SER A 41 -7.94 1.40 -7.14
CA SER A 41 -6.81 2.06 -7.82
C SER A 41 -6.55 3.47 -7.24
N GLY A 42 -7.60 4.21 -6.92
CA GLY A 42 -7.49 5.52 -6.25
C GLY A 42 -6.91 5.39 -4.84
N GLU A 43 -7.36 4.40 -4.08
CA GLU A 43 -6.86 4.13 -2.74
C GLU A 43 -5.39 3.65 -2.76
N TYR A 44 -5.00 2.88 -3.77
CA TYR A 44 -3.62 2.49 -3.99
C TYR A 44 -2.72 3.71 -4.27
N ARG A 45 -3.19 4.68 -5.06
CA ARG A 45 -2.45 5.93 -5.28
C ARG A 45 -2.23 6.70 -3.97
N LYS A 46 -3.22 6.73 -3.10
CA LYS A 46 -3.10 7.34 -1.76
C LYS A 46 -2.06 6.60 -0.91
N PHE A 47 -2.07 5.28 -0.95
CA PHE A 47 -1.06 4.44 -0.27
C PHE A 47 0.35 4.77 -0.75
N LEU A 48 0.57 4.88 -2.06
CA LEU A 48 1.87 5.26 -2.62
C LEU A 48 2.29 6.66 -2.17
N ALA A 49 1.35 7.59 -2.14
CA ALA A 49 1.60 8.96 -1.70
C ALA A 49 2.00 9.03 -0.22
N LEU A 50 1.31 8.28 0.64
CA LEU A 50 1.64 8.18 2.07
C LEU A 50 3.02 7.54 2.27
N THR A 51 3.31 6.47 1.54
CA THR A 51 4.60 5.79 1.59
C THR A 51 5.74 6.74 1.20
N ARG A 52 5.53 7.56 0.17
CA ARG A 52 6.52 8.56 -0.26
C ARG A 52 6.71 9.67 0.77
N ALA A 53 5.63 10.17 1.33
CA ALA A 53 5.66 11.30 2.24
C ALA A 53 6.18 10.94 3.64
N TYR A 54 5.92 9.73 4.09
CA TYR A 54 6.26 9.26 5.44
C TYR A 54 7.28 8.12 5.39
N SER A 55 8.47 8.42 4.88
CA SER A 55 9.55 7.43 4.70
C SER A 55 10.04 6.81 6.01
N ASP A 56 9.76 7.44 7.15
CA ASP A 56 10.11 6.98 8.50
C ASP A 56 9.01 6.16 9.17
N LEU A 57 7.83 6.08 8.55
CA LEU A 57 6.71 5.29 9.05
C LEU A 57 6.51 4.01 8.24
N ALA A 58 6.06 2.99 8.92
CA ALA A 58 5.55 1.79 8.30
C ALA A 58 4.12 2.05 7.81
N ILE A 59 3.96 2.31 6.52
CA ILE A 59 2.63 2.48 5.91
C ILE A 59 2.11 1.10 5.51
N VAL A 60 1.03 0.68 6.15
CA VAL A 60 0.44 -0.65 5.96
C VAL A 60 -0.77 -0.55 5.05
N PRO A 61 -0.80 -1.27 3.92
CA PRO A 61 -1.97 -1.25 3.04
C PRO A 61 -3.13 -2.06 3.63
N SER A 62 -4.35 -1.67 3.26
CA SER A 62 -5.52 -2.52 3.46
C SER A 62 -5.45 -3.73 2.54
N GLU A 63 -6.25 -4.75 2.80
CA GLU A 63 -6.28 -5.97 1.99
C GLU A 63 -6.53 -5.69 0.50
N PRO A 64 -7.55 -4.92 0.08
CA PRO A 64 -7.75 -4.64 -1.34
C PRO A 64 -6.62 -3.82 -1.96
N VAL A 65 -6.08 -2.84 -1.24
CA VAL A 65 -4.94 -2.04 -1.71
C VAL A 65 -3.71 -2.91 -1.90
N ASP A 66 -3.48 -3.83 -0.99
CA ASP A 66 -2.37 -4.78 -1.07
C ASP A 66 -2.51 -5.73 -2.26
N THR A 67 -3.71 -6.20 -2.54
CA THR A 67 -3.99 -7.02 -3.73
C THR A 67 -3.67 -6.25 -5.00
N PHE A 68 -4.02 -4.97 -5.06
CA PHE A 68 -3.67 -4.11 -6.19
C PHE A 68 -2.15 -3.95 -6.30
N TRP A 69 -1.47 -3.70 -5.19
CA TRP A 69 -0.01 -3.57 -5.15
C TRP A 69 0.69 -4.82 -5.66
N HIS A 70 0.23 -6.01 -5.25
CA HIS A 70 0.77 -7.29 -5.75
C HIS A 70 0.70 -7.37 -7.28
N ASN A 71 -0.41 -7.00 -7.86
CA ASN A 71 -0.58 -7.05 -9.31
C ASN A 71 0.31 -6.02 -10.02
N HIS A 72 0.56 -4.88 -9.40
CA HIS A 72 1.52 -3.90 -9.90
C HIS A 72 2.95 -4.47 -9.85
N ILE A 73 3.35 -5.09 -8.75
CA ILE A 73 4.68 -5.73 -8.59
C ILE A 73 4.90 -6.83 -9.65
N LEU A 74 3.88 -7.65 -9.91
CA LEU A 74 3.98 -8.74 -10.88
C LEU A 74 4.19 -8.24 -12.31
N ASP A 75 3.74 -7.04 -12.62
CA ASP A 75 4.07 -6.36 -13.87
C ASP A 75 5.43 -5.66 -13.71
N THR A 76 6.48 -6.44 -13.68
CA THR A 76 7.83 -5.99 -13.31
C THR A 76 8.40 -4.93 -14.24
N GLN A 77 8.08 -5.00 -15.54
CA GLN A 77 8.54 -4.03 -16.53
C GLN A 77 7.88 -2.67 -16.36
N LYS A 78 6.73 -2.62 -15.71
CA LYS A 78 6.01 -1.40 -15.36
C LYS A 78 6.36 -0.94 -13.94
N TYR A 79 6.37 -1.87 -12.98
CA TYR A 79 6.56 -1.55 -11.57
C TYR A 79 7.90 -0.86 -11.30
N ALA A 80 8.99 -1.36 -11.85
CA ALA A 80 10.31 -0.79 -11.64
C ALA A 80 10.42 0.66 -12.15
N PRO A 81 10.00 1.00 -13.40
CA PRO A 81 9.98 2.39 -13.85
C PRO A 81 9.02 3.29 -13.05
N ASP A 82 7.85 2.77 -12.67
CA ASP A 82 6.89 3.53 -11.86
C ASP A 82 7.46 3.87 -10.48
N CYS A 83 8.15 2.92 -9.84
CA CYS A 83 8.85 3.16 -8.58
C CYS A 83 9.92 4.24 -8.71
N GLU A 84 10.74 4.17 -9.75
CA GLU A 84 11.76 5.16 -10.00
C GLU A 84 11.16 6.57 -10.18
N LYS A 85 10.05 6.66 -10.92
CA LYS A 85 9.34 7.91 -11.13
C LYS A 85 8.78 8.48 -9.83
N VAL A 86 8.17 7.63 -9.00
CA VAL A 86 7.46 8.06 -7.76
C VAL A 86 8.42 8.27 -6.61
N PHE A 87 9.36 7.35 -6.41
CA PHE A 87 10.22 7.28 -5.23
C PHE A 87 11.69 7.59 -5.50
N GLY A 88 12.16 7.42 -6.74
CA GLY A 88 13.59 7.44 -7.06
C GLY A 88 14.33 6.16 -6.68
N PHE A 89 13.59 5.11 -6.32
CA PHE A 89 14.13 3.80 -5.95
C PHE A 89 13.05 2.73 -6.10
N PHE A 90 13.46 1.45 -6.13
CA PHE A 90 12.55 0.32 -6.18
C PHE A 90 11.89 0.11 -4.81
N LEU A 91 10.57 0.18 -4.74
CA LEU A 91 9.82 -0.06 -3.51
C LEU A 91 9.61 -1.57 -3.32
N HIS A 92 10.40 -2.17 -2.43
CA HIS A 92 10.27 -3.58 -2.11
C HIS A 92 9.03 -3.84 -1.23
N HIS A 93 8.49 -5.03 -1.38
CA HIS A 93 7.39 -5.54 -0.57
C HIS A 93 7.96 -6.52 0.46
N PHE A 94 7.73 -6.24 1.75
CA PHE A 94 8.17 -7.13 2.83
C PHE A 94 6.98 -7.99 3.30
N PRO A 95 6.97 -9.31 3.00
CA PRO A 95 5.77 -10.12 3.23
C PRO A 95 5.65 -10.73 4.63
N TYR A 96 6.59 -10.45 5.53
CA TYR A 96 6.70 -11.14 6.83
C TYR A 96 6.35 -10.28 8.03
N PHE A 97 5.91 -9.04 7.82
CA PHE A 97 5.59 -8.13 8.93
C PHE A 97 4.38 -8.64 9.72
N GLY A 98 4.54 -8.75 11.03
CA GLY A 98 3.53 -9.29 11.93
C GLY A 98 3.61 -10.79 12.14
N MET A 99 4.48 -11.49 11.41
CA MET A 99 4.61 -12.95 11.47
C MET A 99 5.77 -13.43 12.34
N ARG A 100 6.55 -12.52 12.91
CA ARG A 100 7.79 -12.82 13.62
C ARG A 100 7.65 -12.70 15.13
N GLY A 101 6.52 -13.12 15.69
CA GLY A 101 6.25 -13.12 17.12
C GLY A 101 5.34 -11.97 17.57
N GLU A 102 5.03 -11.97 18.87
CA GLU A 102 4.05 -11.05 19.46
C GLU A 102 4.44 -9.57 19.31
N GLN A 103 5.73 -9.26 19.48
CA GLN A 103 6.19 -7.87 19.33
C GLN A 103 6.05 -7.37 17.90
N ASP A 104 6.35 -8.22 16.94
CA ASP A 104 6.21 -7.89 15.51
C ASP A 104 4.74 -7.68 15.15
N GLU A 105 3.85 -8.51 15.68
CA GLU A 105 2.40 -8.34 15.51
C GLU A 105 1.91 -7.04 16.14
N ALA A 106 2.38 -6.72 17.36
CA ALA A 106 2.05 -5.46 18.02
C ALA A 106 2.54 -4.26 17.21
N ASN A 107 3.73 -4.35 16.63
CA ASN A 107 4.29 -3.32 15.75
C ASN A 107 3.45 -3.14 14.49
N LEU A 108 2.96 -4.23 13.91
CA LEU A 108 2.07 -4.17 12.74
C LEU A 108 0.76 -3.48 13.09
N ASN A 109 0.17 -3.81 14.23
CA ASN A 109 -1.08 -3.18 14.69
C ASN A 109 -0.89 -1.69 14.95
N GLN A 110 0.24 -1.30 15.54
CA GLN A 110 0.56 0.12 15.75
C GLN A 110 0.79 0.83 14.41
N SER A 111 1.48 0.19 13.47
CA SER A 111 1.71 0.74 12.14
C SER A 111 0.42 0.90 11.36
N TRP A 112 -0.53 -0.02 11.51
CA TRP A 112 -1.87 0.12 10.96
C TRP A 112 -2.58 1.36 11.51
N ALA A 113 -2.57 1.54 12.84
CA ALA A 113 -3.16 2.72 13.48
C ALA A 113 -2.51 4.02 12.99
N ASN A 114 -1.19 4.03 12.87
CA ASN A 114 -0.44 5.19 12.36
C ASN A 114 -0.81 5.47 10.88
N THR A 115 -0.98 4.43 10.08
CA THR A 115 -1.39 4.56 8.68
C THR A 115 -2.76 5.23 8.57
N ILE A 116 -3.73 4.78 9.35
CA ILE A 116 -5.08 5.39 9.36
C ILE A 116 -5.00 6.85 9.81
N GLU A 117 -4.19 7.15 10.83
CA GLU A 117 -4.03 8.54 11.29
C GLU A 117 -3.51 9.46 10.18
N VAL A 118 -2.44 9.07 9.48
CA VAL A 118 -1.88 9.90 8.41
C VAL A 118 -2.80 9.93 7.19
N TYR A 119 -3.53 8.85 6.92
CA TYR A 119 -4.54 8.83 5.87
C TYR A 119 -5.62 9.90 6.12
N VAL A 120 -6.20 9.90 7.32
CA VAL A 120 -7.25 10.86 7.70
C VAL A 120 -6.71 12.29 7.65
N ARG A 121 -5.48 12.50 8.05
CA ARG A 121 -4.84 13.83 8.04
C ARG A 121 -4.77 14.42 6.63
N HIS A 122 -4.55 13.61 5.61
CA HIS A 122 -4.36 14.09 4.23
C HIS A 122 -5.61 13.96 3.35
N PHE A 123 -6.43 12.95 3.59
CA PHE A 123 -7.55 12.59 2.70
C PHE A 123 -8.92 12.64 3.37
N GLY A 124 -8.98 12.88 4.68
CA GLY A 124 -10.22 12.80 5.45
C GLY A 124 -10.59 11.35 5.78
N ASP A 125 -11.80 11.16 6.29
CA ASP A 125 -12.28 9.84 6.68
C ASP A 125 -12.34 8.91 5.46
N PRO A 126 -11.79 7.68 5.56
CA PRO A 126 -11.84 6.74 4.45
C PRO A 126 -13.27 6.26 4.18
N GLU A 127 -13.55 5.97 2.93
CA GLU A 127 -14.83 5.36 2.57
C GLU A 127 -14.96 3.97 3.22
N PRO A 128 -16.16 3.63 3.74
CA PRO A 128 -16.40 2.29 4.29
C PRO A 128 -16.09 1.19 3.29
N GLY A 129 -15.46 0.12 3.76
CA GLY A 129 -15.14 -1.05 2.95
C GLY A 129 -13.73 -1.06 2.35
N PHE A 130 -12.90 -0.04 2.58
CA PHE A 130 -11.54 0.03 2.02
C PHE A 130 -10.45 0.09 3.08
N TRP A 131 -10.71 0.75 4.21
CA TRP A 131 -9.74 0.94 5.30
C TRP A 131 -10.34 0.70 6.68
N ASP A 132 -11.41 -0.07 6.77
CA ASP A 132 -12.12 -0.34 8.01
C ASP A 132 -11.26 -1.14 9.00
N VAL A 133 -11.62 -1.04 10.27
CA VAL A 133 -11.01 -1.86 11.33
C VAL A 133 -11.16 -3.34 10.95
N GLY A 134 -10.06 -4.07 10.96
CA GLY A 134 -10.04 -5.47 10.57
C GLY A 134 -9.74 -5.72 9.09
N MET A 135 -9.65 -4.67 8.27
CA MET A 135 -9.27 -4.82 6.85
C MET A 135 -7.76 -4.86 6.63
N ARG A 136 -6.97 -4.72 7.70
CA ARG A 136 -5.55 -5.04 7.61
C ARG A 136 -5.39 -6.49 7.14
N CYS A 137 -4.53 -6.72 6.15
CA CYS A 137 -4.27 -8.07 5.69
C CYS A 137 -3.71 -8.91 6.85
N PRO A 138 -4.44 -9.93 7.34
CA PRO A 138 -4.05 -10.63 8.57
C PRO A 138 -2.82 -11.51 8.41
N ASN A 139 -2.49 -11.90 7.18
CA ASN A 139 -1.43 -12.87 6.90
C ASN A 139 -0.30 -12.28 6.04
N CYS A 140 -0.30 -10.97 5.86
CA CYS A 140 0.53 -10.41 4.81
C CYS A 140 1.74 -9.65 5.28
N GLY A 141 1.77 -9.20 6.53
CA GLY A 141 2.93 -8.48 7.08
C GLY A 141 3.55 -7.50 6.09
N ARG A 142 2.76 -6.65 5.45
CA ARG A 142 3.17 -5.96 4.22
C ARG A 142 3.53 -4.53 4.48
N MET A 143 4.73 -4.18 4.09
CA MET A 143 5.25 -2.83 4.18
C MET A 143 6.29 -2.63 3.08
N GLY A 144 6.46 -1.38 2.66
CA GLY A 144 7.60 -1.00 1.85
C GLY A 144 8.91 -1.10 2.65
N PRO A 145 10.05 -1.20 1.98
CA PRO A 145 11.35 -1.43 2.61
C PRO A 145 11.78 -0.33 3.58
N TYR A 146 11.18 0.83 3.48
CA TYR A 146 11.46 1.97 4.34
C TYR A 146 10.62 1.98 5.61
N SER A 147 9.72 1.04 5.72
CA SER A 147 8.79 0.96 6.84
C SER A 147 9.27 0.02 7.94
N LEU A 148 10.30 -0.77 7.69
CA LEU A 148 10.93 -1.56 8.73
C LEU A 148 12.15 -0.80 9.24
N PRO A 149 12.13 -0.30 10.47
CA PRO A 149 13.36 0.08 11.13
C PRO A 149 14.31 -1.12 11.06
N ARG A 150 15.54 -0.91 10.62
CA ARG A 150 16.56 -1.97 10.59
C ARG A 150 16.69 -2.71 11.91
N GLU A 151 16.40 -2.02 13.00
CA GLU A 151 16.39 -2.54 14.36
C GLU A 151 15.35 -3.64 14.59
N LEU A 152 14.18 -3.55 13.93
CA LEU A 152 13.16 -4.59 14.02
C LEU A 152 13.52 -5.85 13.22
N ALA A 153 14.34 -5.70 12.19
CA ALA A 153 14.84 -6.84 11.42
C ALA A 153 15.93 -7.63 12.17
N ILE A 154 16.62 -6.99 13.10
CA ILE A 154 17.71 -7.59 13.88
C ILE A 154 17.22 -8.20 15.20
N ALA A 155 16.13 -7.71 15.76
CA ALA A 155 15.61 -8.14 17.05
C ALA A 155 14.89 -9.52 17.03
N THR A 156 14.87 -10.19 15.89
CA THR A 156 14.17 -11.47 15.68
C THR A 156 15.09 -12.64 15.32
N THR A 157 16.39 -12.48 15.50
CA THR A 157 17.35 -13.60 15.39
C THR A 157 17.60 -14.25 16.74
#